data_b9348fdb903bb12c1b5f61543547e3c4
#
_entry.id   b9348fdb903bb12c1b5f61543547e3c4
#
_cell.length_a   1.000
_cell.length_b   1.000
_cell.length_c   1.000
_cell.angle_alpha   90.00
_cell.angle_beta   90.00
_cell.angle_gamma   90.00
#
_symmetry.space_group_name_H-M   'P 1'
#
loop_
_entity.id
_entity.type
_entity.pdbx_description
1 polymer ?
#
loop_
_entity_poly.entity_id
_entity_poly.type
_entity_poly.pdbx_seq_one_letter_code
_entity_poly.pdbx_strand_id
1 'polypeptide(L)'
;MPRTFKARPTTDFAKENLFNVLSNHLDFEEGLSALDLFSGTGSIGLELVSRGCNRVVSIEKDRDHYAFICKVMREVKTEAWFPIRGDAFKFITRNDEQFDFIFADPPYELNGLASLPDLIFENNLLKEDGLFVLEHGKKDNFETHPHYIEKRIYGSVNFSFFK
;
A
#
# COMPACT_ATOMS: atom_id res chain seq x y z
N MET A 1 -0.39 -12.03 -15.00
CA MET A 1 0.45 -12.21 -13.81
C MET A 1 1.04 -13.62 -13.79
N PRO A 2 2.32 -13.75 -13.43
CA PRO A 2 2.95 -15.07 -13.40
C PRO A 2 2.28 -16.02 -12.38
N ARG A 3 2.06 -17.26 -12.79
CA ARG A 3 1.42 -18.26 -11.93
C ARG A 3 2.32 -18.79 -10.81
N THR A 4 3.63 -18.53 -10.90
CA THR A 4 4.60 -18.97 -9.89
C THR A 4 4.56 -18.15 -8.61
N PHE A 5 3.91 -16.98 -8.64
CA PHE A 5 3.84 -16.11 -7.48
C PHE A 5 2.75 -16.60 -6.52
N LYS A 6 3.10 -16.63 -5.22
CA LYS A 6 2.21 -17.11 -4.16
C LYS A 6 1.29 -16.02 -3.63
N ALA A 7 1.63 -14.74 -3.83
CA ALA A 7 0.83 -13.62 -3.34
C ALA A 7 -0.50 -13.58 -4.07
N ARG A 8 -1.57 -13.37 -3.30
CA ARG A 8 -2.89 -13.14 -3.86
C ARG A 8 -2.97 -11.67 -4.28
N PRO A 9 -3.12 -11.37 -5.58
CA PRO A 9 -3.21 -9.99 -6.01
C PRO A 9 -4.54 -9.37 -5.57
N THR A 10 -4.53 -8.06 -5.35
CA THR A 10 -5.77 -7.28 -5.29
C THR A 10 -6.46 -7.42 -6.63
N THR A 11 -7.74 -7.74 -6.63
CA THR A 11 -8.48 -7.92 -7.89
C THR A 11 -8.53 -6.60 -8.66
N ASP A 12 -8.63 -6.69 -9.99
CA ASP A 12 -8.74 -5.49 -10.83
C ASP A 12 -9.96 -4.65 -10.47
N PHE A 13 -11.08 -5.32 -10.14
CA PHE A 13 -12.29 -4.65 -9.70
C PHE A 13 -12.06 -3.85 -8.41
N ALA A 14 -11.47 -4.49 -7.40
CA ALA A 14 -11.20 -3.83 -6.12
C ALA A 14 -10.20 -2.69 -6.30
N LYS A 15 -9.15 -2.89 -7.11
CA LYS A 15 -8.14 -1.86 -7.37
C LYS A 15 -8.76 -0.64 -8.05
N GLU A 16 -9.57 -0.84 -9.08
CA GLU A 16 -10.23 0.27 -9.78
C GLU A 16 -11.12 1.07 -8.83
N ASN A 17 -11.91 0.37 -8.02
CA ASN A 17 -12.77 1.03 -7.04
C ASN A 17 -11.98 1.75 -5.96
N LEU A 18 -10.86 1.16 -5.51
CA LEU A 18 -9.98 1.82 -4.55
C LEU A 18 -9.48 3.16 -5.09
N PHE A 19 -8.95 3.18 -6.30
CA PHE A 19 -8.43 4.42 -6.87
C PHE A 19 -9.52 5.47 -7.14
N ASN A 20 -10.75 5.03 -7.45
CA ASN A 20 -11.87 5.96 -7.54
C ASN A 20 -12.15 6.64 -6.19
N VAL A 21 -12.09 5.89 -5.09
CA VAL A 21 -12.25 6.46 -3.74
C VAL A 21 -11.07 7.35 -3.38
N LEU A 22 -9.83 6.92 -3.69
CA LEU A 22 -8.63 7.69 -3.40
C LEU A 22 -8.66 9.06 -4.04
N SER A 23 -9.24 9.18 -5.23
CA SER A 23 -9.36 10.48 -5.92
C SER A 23 -10.21 11.49 -5.18
N ASN A 24 -11.03 11.05 -4.21
CA ASN A 24 -11.80 11.94 -3.34
C ASN A 24 -10.99 12.44 -2.15
N HIS A 25 -9.88 11.79 -1.84
CA HIS A 25 -9.04 12.11 -0.68
C HIS A 25 -7.70 12.73 -1.07
N LEU A 26 -7.19 12.41 -2.26
CA LEU A 26 -5.83 12.75 -2.70
C LEU A 26 -5.87 13.45 -4.05
N ASP A 27 -5.06 14.48 -4.18
CA ASP A 27 -4.87 15.15 -5.47
C ASP A 27 -3.58 14.62 -6.12
N PHE A 28 -3.73 13.66 -7.02
CA PHE A 28 -2.59 13.02 -7.68
C PHE A 28 -1.79 14.00 -8.57
N GLU A 29 -2.39 15.11 -8.97
CA GLU A 29 -1.71 16.11 -9.80
C GLU A 29 -0.67 16.92 -9.01
N GLU A 30 -0.71 16.88 -7.68
CA GLU A 30 0.25 17.59 -6.83
C GLU A 30 1.58 16.85 -6.67
N GLY A 31 1.75 15.68 -7.27
CA GLY A 31 3.02 14.95 -7.17
C GLY A 31 3.23 14.31 -5.81
N LEU A 32 2.33 13.44 -5.41
CA LEU A 32 2.33 12.83 -4.09
C LEU A 32 3.47 11.81 -3.92
N SER A 33 3.89 11.61 -2.66
CA SER A 33 4.73 10.48 -2.26
C SER A 33 3.86 9.38 -1.66
N ALA A 34 4.19 8.12 -1.99
CA ALA A 34 3.41 6.97 -1.57
C ALA A 34 4.30 5.81 -1.12
N LEU A 35 3.79 5.03 -0.18
CA LEU A 35 4.43 3.84 0.35
C LEU A 35 3.48 2.64 0.18
N ASP A 36 3.97 1.58 -0.45
CA ASP A 36 3.25 0.32 -0.61
C ASP A 36 3.98 -0.75 0.22
N LEU A 37 3.40 -1.14 1.34
CA LEU A 37 4.04 -2.01 2.33
C LEU A 37 3.83 -3.45 1.93
N PHE A 38 3.54 -4.21 1.48
CA PHE A 38 3.36 -5.60 1.06
C PHE A 38 3.06 -5.61 -0.43
N SER A 39 4.08 -5.26 -1.22
CA SER A 39 3.84 -4.87 -2.60
C SER A 39 3.45 -6.01 -3.54
N GLY A 40 3.80 -7.25 -3.21
CA GLY A 40 3.52 -8.38 -4.09
C GLY A 40 4.17 -8.18 -5.45
N THR A 41 3.37 -8.23 -6.50
CA THR A 41 3.86 -8.01 -7.87
C THR A 41 3.94 -6.55 -8.27
N GLY A 42 3.59 -5.64 -7.36
CA GLY A 42 3.76 -4.20 -7.57
C GLY A 42 2.64 -3.51 -8.33
N SER A 43 1.46 -4.12 -8.44
CA SER A 43 0.38 -3.54 -9.23
C SER A 43 -0.11 -2.20 -8.68
N ILE A 44 -0.14 -2.03 -7.35
CA ILE A 44 -0.53 -0.76 -6.73
C ILE A 44 0.54 0.30 -6.97
N GLY A 45 1.82 -0.06 -6.79
CA GLY A 45 2.92 0.87 -7.06
C GLY A 45 2.94 1.36 -8.51
N LEU A 46 2.73 0.43 -9.45
CA LEU A 46 2.66 0.79 -10.87
C LEU A 46 1.52 1.77 -11.14
N GLU A 47 0.35 1.53 -10.56
CA GLU A 47 -0.80 2.42 -10.72
C GLU A 47 -0.50 3.81 -10.15
N LEU A 48 0.12 3.87 -8.98
CA LEU A 48 0.49 5.15 -8.34
C LEU A 48 1.46 5.95 -9.21
N VAL A 49 2.47 5.28 -9.77
CA VAL A 49 3.41 5.93 -10.70
C VAL A 49 2.66 6.45 -11.94
N SER A 50 1.77 5.62 -12.49
CA SER A 50 0.97 5.97 -13.66
C SER A 50 0.08 7.19 -13.42
N ARG A 51 -0.39 7.40 -12.20
CA ARG A 51 -1.25 8.53 -11.85
C ARG A 51 -0.50 9.80 -11.48
N GLY A 52 0.83 9.74 -11.47
CA GLY A 52 1.65 10.95 -11.30
C GLY A 52 2.32 11.10 -9.94
N CYS A 53 2.29 10.08 -9.08
CA CYS A 53 3.10 10.12 -7.86
C CYS A 53 4.56 10.27 -8.24
N ASN A 54 5.26 11.20 -7.59
CA ASN A 54 6.65 11.50 -7.93
C ASN A 54 7.65 10.67 -7.11
N ARG A 55 7.17 9.97 -6.08
CA ARG A 55 7.99 9.06 -5.28
C ARG A 55 7.11 7.93 -4.76
N VAL A 56 7.33 6.71 -5.24
CA VAL A 56 6.62 5.51 -4.80
C VAL A 56 7.64 4.53 -4.26
N VAL A 57 7.57 4.24 -2.96
CA VAL A 57 8.42 3.25 -2.30
C VAL A 57 7.62 1.97 -2.13
N SER A 58 8.11 0.87 -2.67
CA SER A 58 7.45 -0.44 -2.59
C SER A 58 8.31 -1.41 -1.81
N ILE A 59 7.77 -1.93 -0.71
CA ILE A 59 8.46 -2.88 0.17
C ILE A 59 7.97 -4.29 -0.15
N GLU A 60 8.88 -5.17 -0.49
CA GLU A 60 8.54 -6.56 -0.76
C GLU A 60 9.62 -7.50 -0.21
N LYS A 61 9.19 -8.46 0.59
CA LYS A 61 10.09 -9.40 1.26
C LYS A 61 10.49 -10.54 0.34
N ASP A 62 9.59 -11.00 -0.51
CA ASP A 62 9.83 -12.14 -1.39
C ASP A 62 10.79 -11.77 -2.53
N ARG A 63 11.84 -12.57 -2.69
CA ARG A 63 12.88 -12.29 -3.70
C ARG A 63 12.32 -12.24 -5.12
N ASP A 64 11.43 -13.18 -5.46
CA ASP A 64 10.92 -13.28 -6.84
C ASP A 64 9.93 -12.17 -7.15
N HIS A 65 9.08 -11.80 -6.20
CA HIS A 65 8.19 -10.65 -6.34
C HIS A 65 8.99 -9.35 -6.48
N TYR A 66 10.01 -9.18 -5.65
CA TYR A 66 10.87 -8.00 -5.73
C TYR A 66 11.55 -7.89 -7.10
N ALA A 67 12.09 -9.02 -7.59
CA ALA A 67 12.73 -9.05 -8.91
C ALA A 67 11.76 -8.68 -10.02
N PHE A 68 10.49 -9.14 -9.92
CA PHE A 68 9.45 -8.80 -10.87
C PHE A 68 9.15 -7.31 -10.87
N ILE A 69 9.05 -6.69 -9.69
CA ILE A 69 8.82 -5.24 -9.58
C ILE A 69 9.97 -4.47 -10.25
N CYS A 70 11.20 -4.87 -9.99
CA CYS A 70 12.37 -4.23 -10.62
C CYS A 70 12.34 -4.35 -12.14
N LYS A 71 11.91 -5.49 -12.65
CA LYS A 71 11.78 -5.69 -14.10
C LYS A 71 10.73 -4.73 -14.67
N VAL A 72 9.56 -4.64 -14.06
CA VAL A 72 8.50 -3.74 -14.53
C VAL A 72 8.97 -2.29 -14.45
N MET A 73 9.64 -1.91 -13.37
CA MET A 73 10.18 -0.56 -13.21
C MET A 73 11.10 -0.18 -14.37
N ARG A 74 11.98 -1.10 -14.77
CA ARG A 74 12.88 -0.86 -15.89
C ARG A 74 12.13 -0.74 -17.23
N GLU A 75 11.08 -1.53 -17.41
CA GLU A 75 10.27 -1.50 -18.63
C GLU A 75 9.50 -0.18 -18.79
N VAL A 76 8.97 0.36 -17.69
CA VAL A 76 8.24 1.64 -17.73
C VAL A 76 9.18 2.85 -17.68
N LYS A 77 10.47 2.64 -17.42
CA LYS A 77 11.51 3.67 -17.45
C LYS A 77 11.21 4.86 -16.56
N THR A 78 10.68 4.59 -15.36
CA THR A 78 10.37 5.64 -14.39
C THR A 78 11.51 5.86 -13.40
N GLU A 79 11.70 7.10 -12.98
CA GLU A 79 12.61 7.46 -11.89
C GLU A 79 11.86 7.67 -10.58
N ALA A 80 10.53 7.51 -10.59
CA ALA A 80 9.69 7.76 -9.42
C ALA A 80 9.47 6.53 -8.54
N TRP A 81 9.85 5.33 -8.97
CA TRP A 81 9.57 4.09 -8.28
C TRP A 81 10.81 3.51 -7.63
N PHE A 82 10.73 3.22 -6.31
CA PHE A 82 11.86 2.76 -5.49
C PHE A 82 11.50 1.44 -4.81
N PRO A 83 11.68 0.29 -5.48
CA PRO A 83 11.46 -1.01 -4.84
C PRO A 83 12.54 -1.30 -3.81
N ILE A 84 12.14 -1.79 -2.64
CA ILE A 84 13.06 -2.19 -1.56
C ILE A 84 12.72 -3.61 -1.15
N ARG A 85 13.71 -4.49 -1.16
CA ARG A 85 13.53 -5.84 -0.64
C ARG A 85 13.70 -5.82 0.86
N GLY A 86 12.66 -6.19 1.61
CA GLY A 86 12.72 -6.19 3.06
C GLY A 86 11.40 -6.48 3.74
N ASP A 87 11.45 -6.47 5.05
CA ASP A 87 10.30 -6.70 5.91
C ASP A 87 9.58 -5.39 6.19
N ALA A 88 8.24 -5.37 5.99
CA ALA A 88 7.43 -4.17 6.17
C ALA A 88 7.50 -3.64 7.59
N PHE A 89 7.45 -4.50 8.61
CA PHE A 89 7.49 -4.06 10.01
C PHE A 89 8.83 -3.42 10.36
N LYS A 90 9.93 -3.96 9.84
CA LYS A 90 11.26 -3.37 10.06
C LYS A 90 11.36 -2.01 9.37
N PHE A 91 10.80 -1.90 8.16
CA PHE A 91 10.79 -0.63 7.46
C PHE A 91 10.04 0.43 8.27
N ILE A 92 8.84 0.11 8.76
CA ILE A 92 8.03 1.05 9.54
C ILE A 92 8.80 1.61 10.72
N THR A 93 9.49 0.75 11.48
CA THR A 93 10.17 1.16 12.73
C THR A 93 11.52 1.85 12.49
N ARG A 94 12.12 1.68 11.32
CA ARG A 94 13.46 2.24 11.00
C ARG A 94 13.42 3.43 10.09
N ASN A 95 12.27 3.69 9.45
CA ASN A 95 12.13 4.74 8.47
C ASN A 95 11.83 6.09 9.15
N ASP A 96 12.42 7.16 8.62
CA ASP A 96 12.17 8.52 9.10
C ASP A 96 11.48 9.41 8.05
N GLU A 97 11.12 8.83 6.92
CA GLU A 97 10.43 9.54 5.84
C GLU A 97 8.91 9.51 6.06
N GLN A 98 8.22 10.58 5.66
CA GLN A 98 6.76 10.66 5.70
C GLN A 98 6.18 10.60 4.29
N PHE A 99 4.96 10.06 4.19
CA PHE A 99 4.29 9.85 2.90
C PHE A 99 2.90 10.47 2.91
N ASP A 100 2.46 10.90 1.73
CA ASP A 100 1.09 11.39 1.54
C ASP A 100 0.08 10.25 1.55
N PHE A 101 0.47 9.09 1.03
CA PHE A 101 -0.37 7.91 0.96
C PHE A 101 0.41 6.66 1.34
N ILE A 102 -0.20 5.83 2.19
CA ILE A 102 0.37 4.52 2.56
C ILE A 102 -0.69 3.47 2.30
N PHE A 103 -0.30 2.41 1.60
CA PHE A 103 -1.15 1.25 1.34
C PHE A 103 -0.49 -0.01 1.90
N ALA A 104 -1.30 -0.88 2.52
CA ALA A 104 -0.83 -2.17 3.00
C ALA A 104 -1.84 -3.26 2.63
N ASP A 105 -1.35 -4.31 1.96
CA ASP A 105 -2.13 -5.50 1.61
C ASP A 105 -1.41 -6.74 2.14
N PRO A 106 -1.37 -6.93 3.48
CA PRO A 106 -0.72 -8.10 4.06
C PRO A 106 -1.55 -9.37 3.83
N PRO A 107 -0.93 -10.55 3.91
CA PRO A 107 -1.70 -11.78 3.99
C PRO A 107 -2.70 -11.68 5.14
N TYR A 108 -3.94 -12.14 4.94
CA TYR A 108 -5.01 -11.95 5.94
C TYR A 108 -4.73 -12.66 7.27
N GLU A 109 -3.94 -13.72 7.24
CA GLU A 109 -3.54 -14.48 8.44
C GLU A 109 -2.24 -14.00 9.06
N LEU A 110 -1.68 -12.88 8.58
CA LEU A 110 -0.41 -12.36 9.08
C LEU A 110 -0.50 -12.00 10.57
N ASN A 111 0.45 -12.48 11.37
CA ASN A 111 0.60 -12.04 12.74
C ASN A 111 0.97 -10.56 12.77
N GLY A 112 0.24 -9.77 13.55
CA GLY A 112 0.49 -8.34 13.66
C GLY A 112 -0.27 -7.48 12.66
N LEU A 113 -1.12 -8.07 11.81
CA LEU A 113 -1.94 -7.29 10.88
C LEU A 113 -2.74 -6.23 11.60
N ALA A 114 -3.39 -6.60 12.71
CA ALA A 114 -4.24 -5.68 13.48
C ALA A 114 -3.45 -4.54 14.12
N SER A 115 -2.13 -4.67 14.28
CA SER A 115 -1.28 -3.63 14.85
C SER A 115 -0.78 -2.62 13.82
N LEU A 116 -0.99 -2.86 12.53
CA LEU A 116 -0.46 -1.99 11.49
C LEU A 116 -0.93 -0.54 11.61
N PRO A 117 -2.22 -0.25 11.86
CA PRO A 117 -2.62 1.15 12.01
C PRO A 117 -1.87 1.85 13.16
N ASP A 118 -1.76 1.21 14.32
CA ASP A 118 -1.03 1.79 15.44
C ASP A 118 0.43 2.07 15.07
N LEU A 119 1.08 1.13 14.40
CA LEU A 119 2.49 1.28 14.01
C LEU A 119 2.69 2.45 13.04
N ILE A 120 1.79 2.62 12.08
CA ILE A 120 1.86 3.72 11.13
C ILE A 120 1.80 5.06 11.85
N PHE A 121 0.86 5.23 12.79
CA PHE A 121 0.68 6.49 13.49
C PHE A 121 1.73 6.72 14.58
N GLU A 122 2.10 5.68 15.33
CA GLU A 122 3.13 5.77 16.38
C GLU A 122 4.52 6.12 15.81
N ASN A 123 4.83 5.65 14.60
CA ASN A 123 6.10 5.93 13.95
C ASN A 123 6.03 7.13 13.01
N ASN A 124 4.92 7.84 13.00
CA ASN A 124 4.75 9.11 12.29
C ASN A 124 5.08 9.01 10.79
N LEU A 125 4.56 7.98 10.12
CA LEU A 125 4.83 7.76 8.70
C LEU A 125 3.95 8.58 7.76
N LEU A 126 2.84 9.14 8.23
CA LEU A 126 1.97 9.95 7.40
C LEU A 126 2.28 11.43 7.53
N LYS A 127 2.31 12.12 6.39
CA LYS A 127 2.31 13.59 6.38
C LYS A 127 0.99 14.11 6.92
N GLU A 128 0.95 15.37 7.30
CA GLU A 128 -0.30 16.06 7.63
C GLU A 128 -1.27 15.88 6.45
N ASP A 129 -2.52 15.53 6.73
CA ASP A 129 -3.55 15.21 5.74
C ASP A 129 -3.26 13.94 4.93
N GLY A 130 -2.27 13.16 5.32
CA GLY A 130 -1.98 11.88 4.66
C GLY A 130 -3.05 10.83 4.93
N LEU A 131 -3.10 9.82 4.07
CA LEU A 131 -4.10 8.76 4.12
C LEU A 131 -3.42 7.39 4.18
N PHE A 132 -3.87 6.54 5.11
CA PHE A 132 -3.46 5.15 5.17
C PHE A 132 -4.64 4.24 4.83
N VAL A 133 -4.43 3.28 3.92
CA VAL A 133 -5.43 2.28 3.54
C VAL A 133 -4.88 0.88 3.83
N LEU A 134 -5.65 0.09 4.56
CA LEU A 134 -5.31 -1.29 4.89
C LEU A 134 -6.34 -2.23 4.26
N GLU A 135 -5.86 -3.16 3.44
CA GLU A 135 -6.68 -4.26 2.93
C GLU A 135 -6.65 -5.41 3.95
N HIS A 136 -7.83 -5.96 4.28
CA HIS A 136 -7.93 -7.02 5.28
C HIS A 136 -9.14 -7.91 5.03
N GLY A 137 -9.23 -9.03 5.78
CA GLY A 137 -10.36 -9.94 5.73
C GLY A 137 -11.47 -9.53 6.69
N LYS A 138 -12.54 -10.34 6.70
CA LYS A 138 -13.75 -10.04 7.50
C LYS A 138 -13.52 -10.10 9.01
N LYS A 139 -12.52 -10.85 9.48
CA LYS A 139 -12.30 -11.05 10.92
C LYS A 139 -11.74 -9.80 11.61
N ASP A 140 -11.15 -8.89 10.86
CA ASP A 140 -10.55 -7.68 11.42
C ASP A 140 -11.53 -6.52 11.31
N ASN A 141 -11.63 -5.73 12.38
CA ASN A 141 -12.50 -4.58 12.47
C ASN A 141 -11.75 -3.44 13.14
N PHE A 142 -11.69 -2.31 12.47
CA PHE A 142 -10.94 -1.13 12.93
C PHE A 142 -11.83 0.06 13.28
N GLU A 143 -13.14 -0.12 13.34
CA GLU A 143 -14.11 0.97 13.54
C GLU A 143 -13.90 1.75 14.83
N THR A 144 -13.30 1.14 15.85
CA THR A 144 -13.00 1.82 17.12
C THR A 144 -11.63 2.48 17.16
N HIS A 145 -10.82 2.34 16.10
CA HIS A 145 -9.49 2.95 16.09
C HIS A 145 -9.61 4.49 15.99
N PRO A 146 -8.80 5.23 16.78
CA PRO A 146 -8.91 6.71 16.81
C PRO A 146 -8.76 7.40 15.46
N HIS A 147 -8.00 6.79 14.54
CA HIS A 147 -7.74 7.36 13.21
C HIS A 147 -8.60 6.77 12.10
N TYR A 148 -9.49 5.84 12.42
CA TYR A 148 -10.38 5.24 11.42
C TYR A 148 -11.37 6.26 10.87
N ILE A 149 -11.55 6.29 9.54
CA ILE A 149 -12.49 7.20 8.91
C ILE A 149 -13.60 6.49 8.14
N GLU A 150 -13.30 5.42 7.42
CA GLU A 150 -14.34 4.67 6.69
C GLU A 150 -13.84 3.28 6.29
N LYS A 151 -14.77 2.43 5.87
CA LYS A 151 -14.46 1.13 5.29
C LYS A 151 -15.24 0.96 3.98
N ARG A 152 -14.59 0.39 2.98
CA ARG A 152 -15.20 0.03 1.70
C ARG A 152 -15.04 -1.47 1.47
N ILE A 153 -16.10 -2.11 0.97
CA ILE A 153 -16.12 -3.55 0.73
C ILE A 153 -16.40 -3.80 -0.75
N TYR A 154 -15.52 -4.56 -1.40
CA TYR A 154 -15.64 -4.94 -2.80
C TYR A 154 -15.49 -6.45 -2.90
N GLY A 155 -16.64 -7.18 -2.96
CA GLY A 155 -16.63 -8.64 -2.88
C GLY A 155 -16.11 -9.12 -1.53
N SER A 156 -15.02 -9.90 -1.54
CA SER A 156 -14.38 -10.39 -0.31
C SER A 156 -13.27 -9.44 0.20
N VAL A 157 -13.04 -8.34 -0.49
CA VAL A 157 -11.95 -7.41 -0.17
C VAL A 157 -12.49 -6.26 0.69
N ASN A 158 -11.87 -6.04 1.84
CA ASN A 158 -12.19 -4.92 2.72
C ASN A 158 -11.02 -3.94 2.72
N PHE A 159 -11.33 -2.67 2.53
CA PHE A 159 -10.36 -1.56 2.71
C PHE A 159 -10.82 -0.70 3.86
N SER A 160 -9.98 -0.57 4.89
CA SER A 160 -10.21 0.39 5.98
C SER A 160 -9.29 1.59 5.77
N PHE A 161 -9.84 2.78 5.96
CA PHE A 161 -9.17 4.06 5.70
C PHE A 161 -8.91 4.77 7.01
N PHE A 162 -7.71 5.31 7.15
CA PHE A 162 -7.26 6.01 8.38
C PHE A 162 -6.61 7.34 8.01
N LYS A 163 -6.83 8.31 8.89
CA LYS A 163 -6.29 9.64 8.63
C LYS A 163 -5.81 10.37 9.89
#